data_e569c55ac72bc215077cdcc2a0b3b410
#
_entry.id   e569c55ac72bc215077cdcc2a0b3b410
#
_cell.length_a   1.000
_cell.length_b   1.000
_cell.length_c   1.000
_cell.angle_alpha   90.00
_cell.angle_beta   90.00
_cell.angle_gamma   90.00
#
_symmetry.space_group_name_H-M   'P 1'
#
loop_
_entity.id
_entity.type
_entity.pdbx_description
1 polymer ?
#
loop_
_entity_poly.entity_id
_entity_poly.type
_entity_poly.pdbx_seq_one_letter_code
_entity_poly.pdbx_strand_id
1 'polypeptide(L)'
;MVILKKGKRGVLEIVAFYLIFSCLFSLISKGINVFFVNKFSDILFLSILYRLGELLIIGFLINKVWLKSNLIWMLIGTSALYLIYDLFTYRDNGILNYVAYAQITANVLLIFIVIFNLLKQLQSSKTFSVTNQMLSMVFLAYFAILLIYTVISNFIINQNYSNQSFVLFYCSYAILHIIYYFALTFIVYKKSKKSLIKN
;
A
#
# COMPACT_ATOMS: atom_id res chain seq x y z
N MET A 1 17.80 -22.72 -6.54
CA MET A 1 17.30 -21.54 -7.31
C MET A 1 16.35 -22.05 -8.38
N VAL A 2 15.04 -22.04 -8.11
CA VAL A 2 14.02 -22.65 -8.97
C VAL A 2 13.60 -21.67 -10.05
N ILE A 3 13.89 -22.01 -11.30
CA ILE A 3 13.52 -21.24 -12.49
C ILE A 3 12.01 -21.36 -12.73
N LEU A 4 11.20 -20.42 -12.29
CA LEU A 4 9.74 -20.32 -12.51
C LEU A 4 9.42 -19.82 -13.95
N LYS A 5 8.46 -20.44 -14.66
CA LYS A 5 8.05 -20.11 -16.04
C LYS A 5 7.62 -18.64 -16.23
N LYS A 6 8.11 -17.97 -17.29
CA LYS A 6 8.16 -16.53 -17.60
C LYS A 6 6.88 -15.68 -17.45
N GLY A 7 5.68 -16.24 -17.34
CA GLY A 7 4.43 -15.44 -17.30
C GLY A 7 3.70 -15.42 -15.95
N LYS A 8 3.95 -16.38 -15.06
CA LYS A 8 3.32 -16.46 -13.71
C LYS A 8 4.24 -15.96 -12.59
N ARG A 9 5.52 -15.77 -12.89
CA ARG A 9 6.55 -15.28 -11.97
C ARG A 9 6.32 -13.83 -11.55
N GLY A 10 5.98 -12.97 -12.48
CA GLY A 10 5.95 -11.52 -12.25
C GLY A 10 5.07 -11.08 -11.07
N VAL A 11 3.89 -11.70 -10.86
CA VAL A 11 2.98 -11.29 -9.78
C VAL A 11 3.55 -11.59 -8.40
N LEU A 12 4.03 -12.83 -8.19
CA LEU A 12 4.55 -13.23 -6.88
C LEU A 12 5.88 -12.55 -6.54
N GLU A 13 6.73 -12.33 -7.54
CA GLU A 13 7.99 -11.63 -7.37
C GLU A 13 7.75 -10.17 -6.97
N ILE A 14 6.77 -9.49 -7.60
CA ILE A 14 6.43 -8.10 -7.26
C ILE A 14 5.77 -8.03 -5.88
N VAL A 15 4.90 -8.98 -5.52
CA VAL A 15 4.31 -9.03 -4.17
C VAL A 15 5.40 -9.32 -3.12
N ALA A 16 6.33 -10.23 -3.39
CA ALA A 16 7.46 -10.48 -2.51
C ALA A 16 8.37 -9.24 -2.38
N PHE A 17 8.65 -8.55 -3.48
CA PHE A 17 9.38 -7.29 -3.47
C PHE A 17 8.65 -6.22 -2.63
N TYR A 18 7.33 -6.10 -2.78
CA TYR A 18 6.52 -5.20 -1.96
C TYR A 18 6.61 -5.54 -0.47
N LEU A 19 6.54 -6.83 -0.10
CA LEU A 19 6.69 -7.25 1.29
C LEU A 19 8.08 -6.91 1.85
N ILE A 20 9.14 -7.12 1.08
CA ILE A 20 10.51 -6.75 1.45
C ILE A 20 10.61 -5.23 1.63
N PHE A 21 10.10 -4.45 0.66
CA PHE A 21 10.06 -2.99 0.73
C PHE A 21 9.36 -2.52 2.01
N SER A 22 8.17 -3.05 2.31
CA SER A 22 7.38 -2.69 3.49
C SER A 22 8.10 -3.05 4.79
N CYS A 23 8.75 -4.22 4.84
CA CYS A 23 9.54 -4.65 6.00
C CYS A 23 10.74 -3.73 6.24
N LEU A 24 11.54 -3.47 5.21
CA LEU A 24 12.69 -2.58 5.28
C LEU A 24 12.29 -1.16 5.68
N PHE A 25 11.21 -0.65 5.09
CA PHE A 25 10.71 0.68 5.40
C PHE A 25 10.23 0.79 6.85
N SER A 26 9.54 -0.24 7.36
CA SER A 26 9.12 -0.31 8.76
C SER A 26 10.30 -0.36 9.74
N LEU A 27 11.37 -1.07 9.37
CA LEU A 27 12.61 -1.12 10.18
C LEU A 27 13.31 0.25 10.20
N ILE A 28 13.43 0.90 9.04
CA ILE A 28 14.04 2.23 8.91
C ILE A 28 13.22 3.26 9.71
N SER A 29 11.90 3.24 9.59
CA SER A 29 11.02 4.15 10.32
C SER A 29 11.14 3.98 11.84
N LYS A 30 11.19 2.73 12.33
CA LYS A 30 11.44 2.45 13.76
C LYS A 30 12.83 2.89 14.21
N GLY A 31 13.85 2.64 13.40
CA GLY A 31 15.23 3.09 13.68
C GLY A 31 15.29 4.61 13.81
N ILE A 32 14.71 5.35 12.87
CA ILE A 32 14.67 6.81 12.90
C ILE A 32 13.93 7.30 14.16
N ASN A 33 12.79 6.69 14.50
CA ASN A 33 12.04 7.06 15.71
C ASN A 33 12.82 6.83 17.01
N VAL A 34 13.67 5.81 17.08
CA VAL A 34 14.51 5.52 18.26
C VAL A 34 15.69 6.48 18.37
N PHE A 35 16.33 6.83 17.25
CA PHE A 35 17.53 7.65 17.25
C PHE A 35 17.25 9.16 17.16
N PHE A 36 16.10 9.57 16.62
CA PHE A 36 15.75 10.97 16.37
C PHE A 36 14.47 11.37 17.13
N VAL A 37 14.40 11.02 18.41
CA VAL A 37 13.27 11.16 19.34
C VAL A 37 12.78 12.59 19.46
N ASN A 38 12.44 13.36 18.52
CA ASN A 38 11.69 14.62 18.77
C ASN A 38 11.12 15.35 17.56
N LYS A 39 11.02 14.74 16.38
CA LYS A 39 10.45 15.46 15.25
C LYS A 39 9.30 14.69 14.61
N PHE A 40 8.09 15.00 15.05
CA PHE A 40 6.84 14.52 14.43
C PHE A 40 6.79 14.80 12.90
N SER A 41 7.48 15.84 12.44
CA SER A 41 7.68 16.15 11.03
C SER A 41 8.35 15.02 10.26
N ASP A 42 9.28 14.28 10.87
CA ASP A 42 10.01 13.21 10.19
C ASP A 42 9.15 11.95 10.03
N ILE A 43 8.18 11.73 10.92
CA ILE A 43 7.19 10.64 10.83
C ILE A 43 6.23 10.89 9.64
N LEU A 44 5.77 12.11 9.46
CA LEU A 44 4.91 12.48 8.32
C LEU A 44 5.66 12.33 7.00
N PHE A 45 6.91 12.80 6.94
CA PHE A 45 7.77 12.61 5.77
C PHE A 45 7.88 11.14 5.37
N LEU A 46 8.17 10.28 6.33
CA LEU A 46 8.27 8.84 6.11
C LEU A 46 6.92 8.24 5.67
N SER A 47 5.81 8.69 6.23
CA SER A 47 4.48 8.23 5.83
C SER A 47 4.17 8.55 4.37
N ILE A 48 4.46 9.78 3.92
CA ILE A 48 4.26 10.20 2.52
C ILE A 48 5.17 9.39 1.59
N LEU A 49 6.44 9.22 1.97
CA LEU A 49 7.40 8.45 1.18
C LEU A 49 7.01 6.97 1.07
N TYR A 50 6.51 6.38 2.16
CA TYR A 50 5.98 5.02 2.14
C TYR A 50 4.78 4.90 1.18
N ARG A 51 3.85 5.86 1.22
CA ARG A 51 2.70 5.90 0.31
C ARG A 51 3.10 6.00 -1.15
N LEU A 52 4.09 6.81 -1.43
CA LEU A 52 4.64 6.93 -2.78
C LEU A 52 5.19 5.58 -3.27
N GLY A 53 6.00 4.91 -2.46
CA GLY A 53 6.52 3.58 -2.80
C GLY A 53 5.41 2.54 -2.96
N GLU A 54 4.42 2.52 -2.08
CA GLU A 54 3.26 1.62 -2.14
C GLU A 54 2.43 1.86 -3.42
N LEU A 55 2.10 3.11 -3.74
CA LEU A 55 1.40 3.48 -4.97
C LEU A 55 2.15 3.00 -6.22
N LEU A 56 3.45 3.24 -6.28
CA LEU A 56 4.26 2.86 -7.43
C LEU A 56 4.37 1.34 -7.57
N ILE A 57 4.65 0.59 -6.50
CA ILE A 57 4.84 -0.86 -6.58
C ILE A 57 3.52 -1.57 -6.88
N ILE A 58 2.45 -1.24 -6.17
CA ILE A 58 1.14 -1.88 -6.35
C ILE A 58 0.48 -1.41 -7.65
N GLY A 59 0.55 -0.12 -7.95
CA GLY A 59 0.05 0.42 -9.22
C GLY A 59 0.77 -0.20 -10.43
N PHE A 60 2.10 -0.36 -10.35
CA PHE A 60 2.89 -1.06 -11.36
C PHE A 60 2.46 -2.53 -11.48
N LEU A 61 2.30 -3.25 -10.36
CA LEU A 61 1.84 -4.63 -10.36
C LEU A 61 0.51 -4.76 -11.11
N ILE A 62 -0.49 -4.00 -10.69
CA ILE A 62 -1.85 -4.13 -11.22
C ILE A 62 -1.89 -3.71 -12.69
N ASN A 63 -1.26 -2.59 -13.03
CA ASN A 63 -1.34 -2.10 -14.39
C ASN A 63 -0.49 -2.94 -15.36
N LYS A 64 0.77 -3.23 -15.04
CA LYS A 64 1.65 -3.98 -15.96
C LYS A 64 1.19 -5.42 -16.18
N VAL A 65 0.70 -6.07 -15.12
CA VAL A 65 0.39 -7.51 -15.17
C VAL A 65 -1.06 -7.75 -15.58
N TRP A 66 -2.00 -6.92 -15.12
CA TRP A 66 -3.42 -7.20 -15.26
C TRP A 66 -4.14 -6.27 -16.22
N LEU A 67 -3.98 -4.96 -16.10
CA LEU A 67 -4.79 -3.99 -16.85
C LEU A 67 -4.18 -3.56 -18.18
N LYS A 68 -2.87 -3.31 -18.22
CA LYS A 68 -2.10 -2.87 -19.40
C LYS A 68 -2.68 -1.61 -20.05
N SER A 69 -3.04 -0.61 -19.25
CA SER A 69 -3.69 0.62 -19.70
C SER A 69 -2.76 1.83 -19.54
N ASN A 70 -2.59 2.61 -20.60
CA ASN A 70 -1.82 3.85 -20.55
C ASN A 70 -2.49 4.92 -19.70
N LEU A 71 -3.83 4.97 -19.69
CA LEU A 71 -4.58 5.91 -18.84
C LEU A 71 -4.30 5.67 -17.35
N ILE A 72 -4.23 4.41 -16.94
CA ILE A 72 -3.89 4.07 -15.54
C ILE A 72 -2.46 4.49 -15.21
N TRP A 73 -1.50 4.38 -16.14
CA TRP A 73 -0.15 4.90 -15.95
C TRP A 73 -0.14 6.41 -15.75
N MET A 74 -0.94 7.15 -16.50
CA MET A 74 -1.08 8.60 -16.30
C MET A 74 -1.66 8.94 -14.94
N LEU A 75 -2.69 8.23 -14.49
CA LEU A 75 -3.29 8.44 -13.16
C LEU A 75 -2.33 8.11 -12.03
N ILE A 76 -1.55 7.03 -12.14
CA ILE A 76 -0.50 6.69 -11.16
C ILE A 76 0.57 7.78 -11.14
N GLY A 77 1.00 8.25 -12.32
CA GLY A 77 2.01 9.31 -12.45
C GLY A 77 1.56 10.63 -11.84
N THR A 78 0.35 11.09 -12.15
CA THR A 78 -0.20 12.33 -11.58
C THR A 78 -0.37 12.25 -10.06
N SER A 79 -0.84 11.11 -9.54
CA SER A 79 -0.97 10.90 -8.09
C SER A 79 0.40 10.82 -7.41
N ALA A 80 1.41 10.23 -8.05
CA ALA A 80 2.78 10.21 -7.55
C ALA A 80 3.39 11.62 -7.51
N LEU A 81 3.17 12.43 -8.55
CA LEU A 81 3.60 13.84 -8.56
C LEU A 81 2.91 14.65 -7.46
N TYR A 82 1.64 14.39 -7.18
CA TYR A 82 0.92 15.04 -6.08
C TYR A 82 1.50 14.66 -4.72
N LEU A 83 1.85 13.38 -4.50
CA LEU A 83 2.55 12.95 -3.27
C LEU A 83 3.95 13.58 -3.15
N ILE A 84 4.67 13.72 -4.26
CA ILE A 84 5.98 14.40 -4.28
C ILE A 84 5.81 15.89 -3.93
N TYR A 85 4.81 16.56 -4.51
CA TYR A 85 4.49 17.95 -4.16
C TYR A 85 4.18 18.08 -2.66
N ASP A 86 3.34 17.20 -2.11
CA ASP A 86 3.01 17.16 -0.68
C ASP A 86 4.27 16.94 0.18
N LEU A 87 5.22 16.11 -0.27
CA LEU A 87 6.49 15.85 0.39
C LEU A 87 7.37 17.11 0.54
N PHE A 88 7.28 18.06 -0.39
CA PHE A 88 8.02 19.33 -0.31
C PHE A 88 7.28 20.41 0.46
N THR A 89 5.96 20.42 0.43
CA THR A 89 5.13 21.51 0.98
C THR A 89 4.62 21.25 2.40
N TYR A 90 4.64 19.98 2.90
CA TYR A 90 4.09 19.66 4.22
C TYR A 90 4.78 20.41 5.37
N ARG A 91 6.05 20.82 5.23
CA ARG A 91 6.81 21.56 6.24
C ARG A 91 6.35 23.01 6.39
N ASP A 92 5.90 23.62 5.31
CA ASP A 92 5.56 25.04 5.26
C ASP A 92 4.21 25.33 5.94
N ASN A 93 3.29 24.35 5.92
CA ASN A 93 1.95 24.49 6.47
C ASN A 93 1.84 24.25 7.98
N GLY A 94 2.90 23.78 8.63
CA GLY A 94 2.89 23.40 10.04
C GLY A 94 2.10 22.09 10.29
N ILE A 95 2.50 21.35 11.32
CA ILE A 95 1.93 20.01 11.61
C ILE A 95 0.45 20.07 11.98
N LEU A 96 0.03 21.14 12.67
CA LEU A 96 -1.35 21.33 13.15
C LEU A 96 -2.37 21.59 12.03
N ASN A 97 -1.91 21.98 10.84
CA ASN A 97 -2.77 22.27 9.69
C ASN A 97 -2.55 21.29 8.54
N TYR A 98 -1.77 20.23 8.76
CA TYR A 98 -1.52 19.25 7.72
C TYR A 98 -2.77 18.41 7.46
N VAL A 99 -3.18 18.35 6.20
CA VAL A 99 -4.27 17.49 5.74
C VAL A 99 -3.70 16.55 4.67
N ALA A 100 -3.81 15.24 4.90
CA ALA A 100 -3.24 14.21 4.03
C ALA A 100 -4.01 14.01 2.70
N TYR A 101 -4.38 15.09 2.00
CA TYR A 101 -5.14 15.01 0.74
C TYR A 101 -4.43 14.16 -0.32
N ALA A 102 -3.12 14.29 -0.46
CA ALA A 102 -2.35 13.51 -1.42
C ALA A 102 -2.37 12.01 -1.09
N GLN A 103 -2.27 11.65 0.20
CA GLN A 103 -2.35 10.26 0.65
C GLN A 103 -3.76 9.68 0.46
N ILE A 104 -4.81 10.47 0.74
CA ILE A 104 -6.21 10.10 0.50
C ILE A 104 -6.42 9.84 -0.99
N THR A 105 -5.97 10.76 -1.85
CA THR A 105 -6.08 10.63 -3.32
C THR A 105 -5.37 9.36 -3.82
N ALA A 106 -4.17 9.06 -3.33
CA ALA A 106 -3.45 7.85 -3.69
C ALA A 106 -4.19 6.57 -3.27
N ASN A 107 -4.77 6.55 -2.06
CA ASN A 107 -5.56 5.41 -1.59
C ASN A 107 -6.84 5.22 -2.41
N VAL A 108 -7.56 6.30 -2.71
CA VAL A 108 -8.77 6.25 -3.57
C VAL A 108 -8.42 5.74 -4.96
N LEU A 109 -7.31 6.20 -5.54
CA LEU A 109 -6.84 5.72 -6.83
C LEU A 109 -6.51 4.22 -6.80
N LEU A 110 -5.81 3.73 -5.78
CA LEU A 110 -5.50 2.31 -5.64
C LEU A 110 -6.77 1.46 -5.50
N ILE A 111 -7.75 1.91 -4.71
CA ILE A 111 -9.06 1.26 -4.59
C ILE A 111 -9.73 1.18 -5.98
N PHE A 112 -9.78 2.29 -6.70
CA PHE A 112 -10.38 2.36 -8.04
C PHE A 112 -9.70 1.39 -9.01
N ILE A 113 -8.36 1.36 -9.04
CA ILE A 113 -7.60 0.47 -9.91
C ILE A 113 -7.85 -1.01 -9.57
N VAL A 114 -7.93 -1.34 -8.27
CA VAL A 114 -8.23 -2.72 -7.83
C VAL A 114 -9.65 -3.13 -8.20
N ILE A 115 -10.65 -2.26 -8.01
CA ILE A 115 -12.05 -2.52 -8.39
C ILE A 115 -12.12 -2.73 -9.91
N PHE A 116 -11.50 -1.85 -10.70
CA PHE A 116 -11.49 -1.98 -12.15
C PHE A 116 -10.85 -3.29 -12.61
N ASN A 117 -9.77 -3.70 -11.93
CA ASN A 117 -9.15 -5.00 -12.18
C ASN A 117 -10.08 -6.17 -11.85
N LEU A 118 -10.80 -6.12 -10.72
CA LEU A 118 -11.78 -7.16 -10.35
C LEU A 118 -12.92 -7.24 -11.35
N LEU A 119 -13.49 -6.11 -11.78
CA LEU A 119 -14.53 -6.05 -12.80
C LEU A 119 -14.07 -6.67 -14.13
N LYS A 120 -12.86 -6.33 -14.58
CA LYS A 120 -12.25 -6.92 -15.78
C LYS A 120 -12.05 -8.42 -15.64
N GLN A 121 -11.70 -8.90 -14.47
CA GLN A 121 -11.57 -10.34 -14.19
C GLN A 121 -12.93 -11.05 -14.24
N LEU A 122 -14.00 -10.44 -13.73
CA LEU A 122 -15.35 -10.99 -13.77
C LEU A 122 -15.94 -11.03 -15.19
N GLN A 123 -15.66 -10.01 -16.01
CA GLN A 123 -16.13 -9.94 -17.39
C GLN A 123 -15.39 -10.88 -18.35
N SER A 124 -14.17 -11.28 -18.00
CA SER A 124 -13.40 -12.17 -18.86
C SER A 124 -13.86 -13.62 -18.68
N SER A 125 -14.24 -14.27 -19.79
CA SER A 125 -14.57 -15.71 -19.85
C SER A 125 -13.35 -16.62 -19.57
N LYS A 126 -12.16 -16.06 -19.50
CA LYS A 126 -10.93 -16.80 -19.18
C LYS A 126 -10.88 -17.02 -17.66
N THR A 127 -10.69 -18.29 -17.26
CA THR A 127 -10.47 -18.68 -15.85
C THR A 127 -9.24 -17.94 -15.30
N PHE A 128 -9.48 -16.82 -14.62
CA PHE A 128 -8.44 -16.14 -13.87
C PHE A 128 -7.96 -17.05 -12.72
N SER A 129 -6.67 -16.96 -12.43
CA SER A 129 -6.13 -17.73 -11.31
C SER A 129 -6.76 -17.24 -10.00
N VAL A 130 -7.30 -18.16 -9.22
CA VAL A 130 -7.87 -17.90 -7.87
C VAL A 130 -6.92 -17.04 -7.01
N THR A 131 -5.62 -17.20 -7.19
CA THR A 131 -4.60 -16.41 -6.50
C THR A 131 -4.67 -14.92 -6.85
N ASN A 132 -4.93 -14.55 -8.12
CA ASN A 132 -5.01 -13.15 -8.52
C ASN A 132 -6.28 -12.50 -7.95
N GLN A 133 -7.39 -13.25 -7.89
CA GLN A 133 -8.62 -12.78 -7.24
C GLN A 133 -8.40 -12.56 -5.75
N MET A 134 -7.79 -13.54 -5.04
CA MET A 134 -7.47 -13.40 -3.62
C MET A 134 -6.56 -12.19 -3.34
N LEU A 135 -5.52 -11.97 -4.16
CA LEU A 135 -4.65 -10.80 -4.04
C LEU A 135 -5.42 -9.49 -4.21
N SER A 136 -6.28 -9.42 -5.25
CA SER A 136 -7.10 -8.22 -5.49
C SER A 136 -8.08 -7.96 -4.33
N MET A 137 -8.70 -8.99 -3.76
CA MET A 137 -9.58 -8.85 -2.59
C MET A 137 -8.82 -8.36 -1.36
N VAL A 138 -7.63 -8.90 -1.09
CA VAL A 138 -6.78 -8.47 0.04
C VAL A 138 -6.33 -7.03 -0.13
N PHE A 139 -5.93 -6.61 -1.34
CA PHE A 139 -5.60 -5.23 -1.63
C PHE A 139 -6.81 -4.29 -1.45
N LEU A 140 -7.99 -4.69 -1.97
CA LEU A 140 -9.20 -3.88 -1.84
C LEU A 140 -9.57 -3.66 -0.37
N ALA A 141 -9.64 -4.73 0.42
CA ALA A 141 -9.96 -4.65 1.83
C ALA A 141 -8.96 -3.78 2.60
N TYR A 142 -7.67 -3.97 2.34
CA TYR A 142 -6.63 -3.19 2.99
C TYR A 142 -6.71 -1.70 2.65
N PHE A 143 -6.79 -1.33 1.37
CA PHE A 143 -6.83 0.09 0.98
C PHE A 143 -8.12 0.78 1.39
N ALA A 144 -9.26 0.08 1.41
CA ALA A 144 -10.52 0.63 1.92
C ALA A 144 -10.44 0.97 3.41
N ILE A 145 -9.93 0.04 4.25
CA ILE A 145 -9.76 0.30 5.67
C ILE A 145 -8.70 1.38 5.89
N LEU A 146 -7.61 1.33 5.13
CA LEU A 146 -6.53 2.31 5.19
C LEU A 146 -7.00 3.73 4.85
N LEU A 147 -7.91 3.89 3.89
CA LEU A 147 -8.53 5.17 3.57
C LEU A 147 -9.26 5.73 4.80
N ILE A 148 -10.06 4.90 5.48
CA ILE A 148 -10.75 5.27 6.71
C ILE A 148 -9.74 5.72 7.78
N TYR A 149 -8.66 4.96 7.99
CA TYR A 149 -7.60 5.33 8.93
C TYR A 149 -6.92 6.65 8.56
N THR A 150 -6.67 6.90 7.29
CA THR A 150 -6.04 8.16 6.83
C THR A 150 -6.96 9.36 7.11
N VAL A 151 -8.26 9.22 6.88
CA VAL A 151 -9.24 10.29 7.17
C VAL A 151 -9.35 10.53 8.68
N ILE A 152 -9.46 9.46 9.49
CA ILE A 152 -9.56 9.57 10.95
C ILE A 152 -8.27 10.15 11.54
N SER A 153 -7.09 9.77 11.03
CA SER A 153 -5.82 10.31 11.51
C SER A 153 -5.72 11.81 11.35
N ASN A 154 -6.19 12.35 10.21
CA ASN A 154 -6.27 13.79 10.00
C ASN A 154 -7.14 14.48 11.04
N PHE A 155 -8.28 13.88 11.35
CA PHE A 155 -9.21 14.42 12.35
C PHE A 155 -8.59 14.39 13.76
N ILE A 156 -7.94 13.27 14.13
CA ILE A 156 -7.29 13.11 15.44
C ILE A 156 -6.13 14.11 15.62
N ILE A 157 -5.28 14.28 14.60
CA ILE A 157 -4.14 15.19 14.66
C ILE A 157 -4.59 16.64 14.84
N ASN A 158 -5.67 17.03 14.16
CA ASN A 158 -6.15 18.43 14.15
C ASN A 158 -7.01 18.82 15.37
N GLN A 159 -7.49 17.87 16.18
CA GLN A 159 -8.42 18.13 17.29
C GLN A 159 -7.87 17.92 18.70
N ASN A 160 -6.56 17.81 18.90
CA ASN A 160 -5.94 17.68 20.23
C ASN A 160 -6.58 16.57 21.13
N TYR A 161 -6.83 15.39 20.57
CA TYR A 161 -7.34 14.24 21.32
C TYR A 161 -6.39 13.80 22.44
N SER A 162 -6.95 13.09 23.44
CA SER A 162 -6.16 12.55 24.54
C SER A 162 -5.07 11.60 24.04
N ASN A 163 -3.93 11.56 24.72
CA ASN A 163 -2.82 10.65 24.42
C ASN A 163 -3.28 9.18 24.36
N GLN A 164 -4.27 8.80 25.16
CA GLN A 164 -4.79 7.45 25.20
C GLN A 164 -5.54 7.08 23.91
N SER A 165 -6.38 7.96 23.39
CA SER A 165 -7.09 7.76 22.10
C SER A 165 -6.10 7.65 20.96
N PHE A 166 -5.03 8.45 21.00
CA PHE A 166 -3.96 8.40 20.02
C PHE A 166 -3.23 7.06 20.01
N VAL A 167 -2.85 6.55 21.19
CA VAL A 167 -2.18 5.24 21.32
C VAL A 167 -3.08 4.11 20.82
N LEU A 168 -4.36 4.08 21.20
CA LEU A 168 -5.31 3.06 20.74
C LEU A 168 -5.47 3.07 19.22
N PHE A 169 -5.55 4.25 18.62
CA PHE A 169 -5.64 4.40 17.16
C PHE A 169 -4.40 3.82 16.45
N TYR A 170 -3.19 4.16 16.91
CA TYR A 170 -1.97 3.64 16.30
C TYR A 170 -1.78 2.14 16.54
N CYS A 171 -2.19 1.61 17.70
CA CYS A 171 -2.18 0.16 17.93
C CYS A 171 -3.10 -0.57 16.96
N SER A 172 -4.32 -0.08 16.75
CA SER A 172 -5.27 -0.70 15.82
C SER A 172 -4.77 -0.61 14.37
N TYR A 173 -4.14 0.49 13.99
CA TYR A 173 -3.48 0.67 12.69
C TYR A 173 -2.33 -0.34 12.49
N ALA A 174 -1.50 -0.56 13.51
CA ALA A 174 -0.42 -1.54 13.45
C ALA A 174 -0.95 -2.98 13.29
N ILE A 175 -2.01 -3.33 14.01
CA ILE A 175 -2.67 -4.63 13.89
C ILE A 175 -3.20 -4.86 12.46
N LEU A 176 -3.83 -3.84 11.86
CA LEU A 176 -4.28 -3.92 10.46
C LEU A 176 -3.14 -4.27 9.51
N HIS A 177 -1.98 -3.61 9.66
CA HIS A 177 -0.81 -3.89 8.82
C HIS A 177 -0.28 -5.32 9.01
N ILE A 178 -0.25 -5.80 10.25
CA ILE A 178 0.18 -7.18 10.55
C ILE A 178 -0.74 -8.19 9.87
N ILE A 179 -2.06 -8.03 9.99
CA ILE A 179 -3.05 -8.89 9.34
C ILE A 179 -2.88 -8.87 7.81
N TYR A 180 -2.70 -7.69 7.24
CA TYR A 180 -2.50 -7.52 5.80
C TYR A 180 -1.23 -8.23 5.29
N TYR A 181 -0.09 -8.02 5.95
CA TYR A 181 1.16 -8.67 5.54
C TYR A 181 1.12 -10.18 5.74
N PHE A 182 0.45 -10.64 6.79
CA PHE A 182 0.23 -12.07 7.02
C PHE A 182 -0.62 -12.68 5.89
N ALA A 183 -1.71 -12.03 5.50
CA ALA A 183 -2.56 -12.48 4.39
C ALA A 183 -1.80 -12.57 3.06
N LEU A 184 -1.00 -11.54 2.73
CA LEU A 184 -0.17 -11.54 1.52
C LEU A 184 0.88 -12.68 1.55
N THR A 185 1.59 -12.82 2.67
CA THR A 185 2.61 -13.86 2.85
C THR A 185 1.99 -15.26 2.72
N PHE A 186 0.83 -15.49 3.31
CA PHE A 186 0.09 -16.73 3.20
C PHE A 186 -0.27 -17.09 1.75
N ILE A 187 -0.76 -16.11 0.97
CA ILE A 187 -1.09 -16.30 -0.45
C ILE A 187 0.16 -16.67 -1.26
N VAL A 188 1.28 -15.97 -1.03
CA VAL A 188 2.56 -16.25 -1.70
C VAL A 188 3.06 -17.65 -1.35
N TYR A 189 3.07 -18.01 -0.07
CA TYR A 189 3.49 -19.32 0.41
C TYR A 189 2.65 -20.45 -0.17
N LYS A 190 1.32 -20.35 -0.09
CA LYS A 190 0.39 -21.38 -0.61
C LYS A 190 0.60 -21.65 -2.10
N LYS A 191 0.92 -20.62 -2.88
CA LYS A 191 1.17 -20.78 -4.31
C LYS A 191 2.55 -21.33 -4.60
N SER A 192 3.57 -20.93 -3.85
CA SER A 192 4.92 -21.49 -3.96
C SER A 192 4.91 -23.00 -3.71
N LYS A 193 4.24 -23.44 -2.64
CA LYS A 193 4.11 -24.88 -2.34
C LYS A 193 3.43 -25.68 -3.46
N LYS A 194 2.36 -25.13 -4.08
CA LYS A 194 1.69 -25.80 -5.21
C LYS A 194 2.56 -25.92 -6.47
N SER A 195 3.52 -25.02 -6.65
CA SER A 195 4.44 -25.09 -7.79
C SER A 195 5.54 -26.13 -7.59
N LEU A 196 5.94 -26.40 -6.34
CA LEU A 196 6.95 -27.40 -5.98
C LEU A 196 6.41 -28.83 -6.09
N ILE A 197 5.11 -29.05 -5.85
CA ILE A 197 4.48 -30.40 -5.93
C ILE A 197 4.15 -30.80 -7.39
N LYS A 198 4.12 -29.86 -8.33
CA LYS A 198 3.81 -30.10 -9.75
C LYS A 198 5.04 -30.31 -10.64
N ASN A 199 6.24 -30.22 -10.08
CA ASN A 199 7.50 -30.57 -10.73
C ASN A 199 8.03 -31.87 -10.17
#